data_223a2d89b83a2b273ed1787dc8d13162
#
_entry.id   223a2d89b83a2b273ed1787dc8d13162
#
_cell.length_a   1.000
_cell.length_b   1.000
_cell.length_c   1.000
_cell.angle_alpha   90.00
_cell.angle_beta   90.00
_cell.angle_gamma   90.00
#
_symmetry.space_group_name_H-M   'P 1'
#
loop_
_entity.id
_entity.type
_entity.pdbx_description
1 polymer ?
#
loop_
_entity_poly.entity_id
_entity_poly.type
_entity_poly.pdbx_seq_one_letter_code
_entity_poly.pdbx_strand_id
1 'polypeptide(L)'
;VPWGAITHRTGKTYLHVERRPDDGRLVVAGFGPRVKKVALLLNGANLKFTQKDSDLVVNLPDVLPDPRVNVVVVEYDKDDQAPFTRPDQVLISDTYGPMKLDSISAQTSDGVHFKRTRTMHYFGDWKNYQTLEGMESPEDFVIWSLRVTQPGSYRLLLNYSAGATQADQEGVLTFNGTDYYFRVLETGDFTDPGGFAKRKPIMFIDHPVAVVQIDKPGHYQVSLRPAQAGEDLMMLRHLTIEPHD
;
A
#
# COMPACT_ATOMS: atom_id res chain seq x y z
N VAL A 1 3.89 3.54 -5.79
CA VAL A 1 3.10 4.80 -5.87
C VAL A 1 1.99 4.64 -6.90
N PRO A 2 0.86 5.34 -6.74
CA PRO A 2 -0.34 5.11 -7.55
C PRO A 2 -0.18 5.48 -9.03
N TRP A 3 0.73 6.37 -9.35
CA TRP A 3 0.98 6.84 -10.71
C TRP A 3 2.10 6.07 -11.43
N GLY A 4 2.75 5.09 -10.78
CA GLY A 4 3.81 4.28 -11.38
C GLY A 4 4.84 3.78 -10.39
N ALA A 5 6.14 3.88 -10.72
CA ALA A 5 7.23 3.38 -9.90
C ALA A 5 8.30 4.44 -9.65
N ILE A 6 9.12 4.20 -8.62
CA ILE A 6 10.26 5.06 -8.27
C ILE A 6 11.52 4.21 -8.21
N THR A 7 12.59 4.70 -8.85
CA THR A 7 13.92 4.12 -8.73
C THR A 7 14.94 5.23 -8.44
N HIS A 8 16.07 4.88 -7.84
CA HIS A 8 17.10 5.87 -7.52
C HIS A 8 18.52 5.38 -7.75
N ARG A 9 19.37 6.36 -7.93
CA ARG A 9 20.83 6.24 -7.82
C ARG A 9 21.35 7.49 -7.13
N THR A 10 22.60 7.47 -6.71
CA THR A 10 23.26 8.61 -6.04
C THR A 10 22.98 9.94 -6.74
N GLY A 11 22.35 10.87 -6.04
CA GLY A 11 22.01 12.22 -6.51
C GLY A 11 20.86 12.32 -7.51
N LYS A 12 20.20 11.21 -7.84
CA LYS A 12 19.04 11.20 -8.77
C LYS A 12 17.97 10.22 -8.37
N THR A 13 16.73 10.65 -8.49
CA THR A 13 15.55 9.80 -8.41
C THR A 13 14.80 9.86 -9.74
N TYR A 14 14.32 8.71 -10.18
CA TYR A 14 13.56 8.55 -11.42
C TYR A 14 12.13 8.18 -11.06
N LEU A 15 11.18 9.01 -11.47
CA LEU A 15 9.75 8.80 -11.29
C LEU A 15 9.21 8.26 -12.62
N HIS A 16 8.86 6.99 -12.65
CA HIS A 16 8.30 6.31 -13.81
C HIS A 16 6.80 6.53 -13.82
N VAL A 17 6.32 7.41 -14.67
CA VAL A 17 4.91 7.80 -14.75
C VAL A 17 4.21 6.91 -15.77
N GLU A 18 3.48 5.92 -15.27
CA GLU A 18 2.65 5.00 -16.06
C GLU A 18 1.24 5.55 -16.24
N ARG A 19 0.78 6.29 -15.24
CA ARG A 19 -0.52 6.96 -15.25
C ARG A 19 -0.34 8.43 -14.89
N ARG A 20 -0.71 9.32 -15.81
CA ARG A 20 -0.73 10.75 -15.50
C ARG A 20 -1.89 11.04 -14.55
N PRO A 21 -1.68 11.68 -13.39
CA PRO A 21 -2.75 12.15 -12.53
C PRO A 21 -3.63 13.17 -13.27
N ASP A 22 -4.95 13.14 -13.03
CA ASP A 22 -5.91 13.99 -13.74
C ASP A 22 -5.66 15.48 -13.48
N ASP A 23 -5.21 15.82 -12.27
CA ASP A 23 -4.81 17.19 -11.89
C ASP A 23 -3.41 17.58 -12.38
N GLY A 24 -2.70 16.68 -13.07
CA GLY A 24 -1.35 16.89 -13.60
C GLY A 24 -0.26 17.00 -12.53
N ARG A 25 -0.54 16.63 -11.27
CA ARG A 25 0.41 16.80 -10.15
C ARG A 25 0.93 15.45 -9.68
N LEU A 26 2.23 15.19 -9.86
CA LEU A 26 2.90 14.08 -9.21
C LEU A 26 3.27 14.47 -7.78
N VAL A 27 2.67 13.82 -6.81
CA VAL A 27 3.03 13.97 -5.41
C VAL A 27 3.97 12.82 -5.00
N VAL A 28 5.13 13.18 -4.46
CA VAL A 28 6.12 12.27 -3.90
C VAL A 28 6.25 12.61 -2.42
N ALA A 29 5.56 11.86 -1.58
CA ALA A 29 5.56 12.08 -0.14
C ALA A 29 6.87 11.61 0.50
N GLY A 30 7.33 12.34 1.52
CA GLY A 30 8.51 11.99 2.31
C GLY A 30 9.84 12.14 1.57
N PHE A 31 9.90 12.94 0.50
CA PHE A 31 11.14 13.19 -0.24
C PHE A 31 12.07 14.12 0.55
N GLY A 32 13.08 13.55 1.22
CA GLY A 32 13.97 14.26 2.14
C GLY A 32 14.98 15.21 1.50
N PRO A 33 15.68 14.81 0.40
CA PRO A 33 16.73 15.63 -0.21
C PRO A 33 16.22 16.94 -0.76
N ARG A 34 17.04 17.98 -0.68
CA ARG A 34 16.74 19.26 -1.33
C ARG A 34 16.84 19.13 -2.86
N VAL A 35 15.69 19.28 -3.52
CA VAL A 35 15.61 19.17 -4.98
C VAL A 35 16.26 20.37 -5.66
N LYS A 36 17.15 20.10 -6.61
CA LYS A 36 17.83 21.13 -7.44
C LYS A 36 17.18 21.31 -8.79
N LYS A 37 16.77 20.22 -9.41
CA LYS A 37 16.22 20.21 -10.76
C LYS A 37 15.24 19.07 -10.94
N VAL A 38 14.19 19.33 -11.69
CA VAL A 38 13.25 18.31 -12.16
C VAL A 38 13.06 18.46 -13.66
N ALA A 39 13.20 17.36 -14.40
CA ALA A 39 13.07 17.38 -15.85
C ALA A 39 12.54 16.05 -16.40
N LEU A 40 11.93 16.08 -17.58
CA LEU A 40 11.61 14.87 -18.34
C LEU A 40 12.90 14.23 -18.88
N LEU A 41 13.05 12.92 -18.72
CA LEU A 41 14.23 12.19 -19.18
C LEU A 41 14.36 12.24 -20.70
N LEU A 42 13.25 12.07 -21.42
CA LEU A 42 13.25 11.87 -22.88
C LEU A 42 13.79 13.08 -23.65
N ASN A 43 13.38 14.28 -23.25
CA ASN A 43 13.71 15.52 -23.99
C ASN A 43 14.40 16.58 -23.14
N GLY A 44 14.68 16.30 -21.87
CA GLY A 44 15.35 17.23 -20.96
C GLY A 44 14.51 18.45 -20.55
N ALA A 45 13.21 18.50 -20.89
CA ALA A 45 12.34 19.62 -20.56
C ALA A 45 12.22 19.79 -19.05
N ASN A 46 12.52 20.98 -18.54
CA ASN A 46 12.40 21.31 -17.12
C ASN A 46 10.94 21.34 -16.71
N LEU A 47 10.64 20.76 -15.55
CA LEU A 47 9.32 20.76 -14.95
C LEU A 47 9.29 21.69 -13.73
N LYS A 48 8.17 22.38 -13.55
CA LYS A 48 7.93 23.15 -12.33
C LYS A 48 7.67 22.21 -11.18
N PHE A 49 8.22 22.51 -10.02
CA PHE A 49 8.01 21.74 -8.82
C PHE A 49 7.94 22.64 -7.58
N THR A 50 7.37 22.12 -6.52
CA THR A 50 7.41 22.68 -5.17
C THR A 50 7.83 21.59 -4.19
N GLN A 51 8.60 21.98 -3.17
CA GLN A 51 8.96 21.08 -2.07
C GLN A 51 8.60 21.75 -0.76
N LYS A 52 7.74 21.11 0.01
CA LYS A 52 7.28 21.61 1.31
C LYS A 52 7.06 20.43 2.25
N ASP A 53 7.52 20.54 3.49
CA ASP A 53 7.32 19.56 4.56
C ASP A 53 7.72 18.11 4.14
N SER A 54 8.78 17.99 3.35
CA SER A 54 9.26 16.75 2.72
C SER A 54 8.33 16.17 1.63
N ASP A 55 7.32 16.87 1.18
CA ASP A 55 6.56 16.50 0.00
C ASP A 55 7.12 17.21 -1.23
N LEU A 56 7.46 16.45 -2.27
CA LEU A 56 7.81 16.97 -3.59
C LEU A 56 6.59 16.87 -4.50
N VAL A 57 6.13 17.99 -5.00
CA VAL A 57 5.04 18.06 -5.99
C VAL A 57 5.60 18.54 -7.31
N VAL A 58 5.48 17.73 -8.36
CA VAL A 58 5.93 18.02 -9.72
C VAL A 58 4.71 18.26 -10.60
N ASN A 59 4.69 19.39 -11.30
CA ASN A 59 3.62 19.68 -12.28
C ASN A 59 4.00 19.09 -13.63
N LEU A 60 3.18 18.16 -14.10
CA LEU A 60 3.32 17.55 -15.42
C LEU A 60 2.67 18.43 -16.49
N PRO A 61 3.20 18.43 -17.73
CA PRO A 61 2.51 19.07 -18.85
C PRO A 61 1.21 18.31 -19.20
N ASP A 62 0.29 18.99 -19.87
CA ASP A 62 -0.98 18.39 -20.29
C ASP A 62 -0.80 17.21 -21.24
N VAL A 63 0.22 17.29 -22.08
CA VAL A 63 0.61 16.22 -23.01
C VAL A 63 1.99 15.72 -22.64
N LEU A 64 2.08 14.46 -22.29
CA LEU A 64 3.35 13.78 -22.05
C LEU A 64 3.92 13.26 -23.38
N PRO A 65 5.27 13.28 -23.55
CA PRO A 65 5.89 12.94 -24.84
C PRO A 65 5.78 11.47 -25.23
N ASP A 66 5.62 10.57 -24.28
CA ASP A 66 5.41 9.14 -24.56
C ASP A 66 4.01 8.72 -24.05
N PRO A 67 3.21 8.00 -24.88
CA PRO A 67 1.85 7.59 -24.50
C PRO A 67 1.82 6.44 -23.49
N ARG A 68 2.94 5.80 -23.19
CA ARG A 68 2.98 4.62 -22.30
C ARG A 68 3.63 4.95 -20.97
N VAL A 69 4.91 5.31 -20.98
CA VAL A 69 5.68 5.57 -19.77
C VAL A 69 6.56 6.79 -19.95
N ASN A 70 6.43 7.75 -19.06
CA ASN A 70 7.29 8.90 -19.02
C ASN A 70 8.16 8.85 -17.76
N VAL A 71 9.41 9.26 -17.88
CA VAL A 71 10.33 9.29 -16.74
C VAL A 71 10.66 10.73 -16.40
N VAL A 72 10.35 11.10 -15.16
CA VAL A 72 10.78 12.38 -14.58
C VAL A 72 12.03 12.15 -13.76
N VAL A 73 13.06 12.93 -14.01
CA VAL A 73 14.32 12.90 -13.27
C VAL A 73 14.33 14.01 -12.25
N VAL A 74 14.54 13.65 -11.00
CA VAL A 74 14.71 14.56 -9.87
C VAL A 74 16.18 14.53 -9.48
N GLU A 75 16.87 15.68 -9.56
CA GLU A 75 18.27 15.83 -9.19
C GLU A 75 18.41 16.54 -7.84
N TYR A 76 19.31 16.02 -6.99
CA TYR A 76 19.61 16.54 -5.65
C TYR A 76 21.09 16.32 -5.32
N ASP A 77 21.56 16.82 -4.18
CA ASP A 77 22.97 16.64 -3.78
C ASP A 77 23.30 15.18 -3.52
N LYS A 78 24.47 14.75 -3.99
CA LYS A 78 24.94 13.36 -3.82
C LYS A 78 25.18 12.99 -2.36
N ASP A 79 25.47 13.99 -1.54
CA ASP A 79 25.77 13.83 -0.10
C ASP A 79 24.49 13.88 0.76
N ASP A 80 23.35 14.16 0.13
CA ASP A 80 22.06 14.09 0.85
C ASP A 80 21.71 12.63 1.20
N GLN A 81 21.02 12.50 2.31
CA GLN A 81 20.52 11.21 2.81
C GLN A 81 19.62 10.52 1.77
N ALA A 82 19.26 9.26 2.06
CA ALA A 82 18.32 8.50 1.25
C ALA A 82 17.08 9.33 0.89
N PRO A 83 16.58 9.22 -0.36
CA PRO A 83 15.53 10.10 -0.89
C PRO A 83 14.23 10.06 -0.09
N PHE A 84 14.00 9.02 0.70
CA PHE A 84 12.79 8.90 1.51
C PHE A 84 13.11 8.85 2.99
N THR A 85 12.60 9.83 3.73
CA THR A 85 12.73 9.87 5.20
C THR A 85 11.69 9.03 5.92
N ARG A 86 10.61 8.65 5.21
CA ARG A 86 9.52 7.80 5.72
C ARG A 86 9.04 6.87 4.62
N PRO A 87 9.74 5.75 4.36
CA PRO A 87 9.39 4.80 3.30
C PRO A 87 8.06 4.08 3.53
N ASP A 88 7.54 4.13 4.73
CA ASP A 88 6.32 3.52 5.23
C ASP A 88 5.04 4.35 4.96
N GLN A 89 5.17 5.57 4.44
CA GLN A 89 4.00 6.39 4.12
C GLN A 89 3.43 6.05 2.75
N VAL A 90 2.14 5.75 2.73
CA VAL A 90 1.38 5.52 1.50
C VAL A 90 0.54 6.75 1.17
N LEU A 91 0.65 7.21 -0.09
CA LEU A 91 -0.11 8.33 -0.60
C LEU A 91 -1.53 7.90 -0.96
N ILE A 92 -2.52 8.58 -0.39
CA ILE A 92 -3.94 8.35 -0.66
C ILE A 92 -4.53 9.58 -1.34
N SER A 93 -5.19 9.35 -2.47
CA SER A 93 -5.92 10.37 -3.21
C SER A 93 -6.96 9.68 -4.11
N ASP A 94 -8.13 10.28 -4.29
CA ASP A 94 -9.15 9.81 -5.24
C ASP A 94 -8.67 9.91 -6.69
N THR A 95 -7.83 10.91 -7.00
CA THR A 95 -7.19 11.10 -8.31
C THR A 95 -6.43 9.85 -8.79
N TYR A 96 -5.93 9.04 -7.87
CA TYR A 96 -5.11 7.88 -8.21
C TYR A 96 -5.87 6.54 -8.19
N GLY A 97 -7.14 6.55 -7.74
CA GLY A 97 -7.94 5.33 -7.59
C GLY A 97 -7.47 4.45 -6.42
N PRO A 98 -7.80 3.15 -6.45
CA PRO A 98 -7.50 2.25 -5.34
C PRO A 98 -6.02 2.14 -5.03
N MET A 99 -5.66 2.28 -3.75
CA MET A 99 -4.30 2.13 -3.24
C MET A 99 -4.18 0.93 -2.31
N LYS A 100 -3.13 0.13 -2.53
CA LYS A 100 -2.82 -1.04 -1.71
C LYS A 100 -1.76 -0.68 -0.67
N LEU A 101 -2.07 -0.99 0.58
CA LEU A 101 -1.15 -0.95 1.70
C LEU A 101 -0.62 -2.36 1.90
N ASP A 102 0.51 -2.65 1.27
CA ASP A 102 1.09 -3.99 1.29
C ASP A 102 1.61 -4.36 2.70
N SER A 103 1.62 -5.66 2.99
CA SER A 103 2.13 -6.21 4.24
C SER A 103 3.57 -5.77 4.57
N ILE A 104 4.42 -5.60 3.56
CA ILE A 104 5.82 -5.19 3.74
C ILE A 104 5.96 -3.74 4.23
N SER A 105 4.96 -2.89 4.03
CA SER A 105 4.97 -1.48 4.47
C SER A 105 4.33 -1.28 5.86
N ALA A 106 3.87 -2.34 6.48
CA ALA A 106 3.25 -2.31 7.79
C ALA A 106 4.28 -2.32 8.93
N GLN A 107 3.95 -1.63 10.01
CA GLN A 107 4.58 -1.84 11.31
C GLN A 107 3.76 -2.88 12.08
N THR A 108 4.41 -3.77 12.80
CA THR A 108 3.75 -4.87 13.51
C THR A 108 4.20 -4.96 14.96
N SER A 109 3.37 -5.56 15.81
CA SER A 109 3.78 -6.07 17.12
C SER A 109 4.77 -7.24 16.96
N ASP A 110 5.43 -7.61 18.04
CA ASP A 110 6.42 -8.71 18.05
C ASP A 110 5.81 -10.07 17.68
N GLY A 111 4.52 -10.29 17.98
CA GLY A 111 3.78 -11.53 17.66
C GLY A 111 3.49 -11.69 16.17
N VAL A 112 3.31 -10.57 15.48
CA VAL A 112 2.95 -10.57 14.05
C VAL A 112 4.19 -10.58 13.19
N HIS A 113 4.27 -11.53 12.29
CA HIS A 113 5.45 -11.73 11.46
C HIS A 113 5.11 -11.74 9.97
N PHE A 114 6.07 -11.23 9.20
CA PHE A 114 6.01 -11.26 7.75
C PHE A 114 6.38 -12.65 7.21
N LYS A 115 5.52 -13.21 6.37
CA LYS A 115 5.75 -14.48 5.72
C LYS A 115 5.73 -14.35 4.21
N ARG A 116 6.72 -14.93 3.58
CA ARG A 116 6.78 -15.08 2.13
C ARG A 116 6.52 -16.54 1.77
N THR A 117 5.39 -16.78 1.13
CA THR A 117 5.02 -18.12 0.71
C THR A 117 5.19 -18.25 -0.81
N ARG A 118 5.81 -19.36 -1.20
CA ARG A 118 5.99 -19.73 -2.60
C ARG A 118 5.29 -21.05 -2.84
N THR A 119 4.27 -21.02 -3.68
CA THR A 119 3.54 -22.24 -4.05
C THR A 119 3.66 -22.50 -5.54
N MET A 120 3.78 -23.76 -5.91
CA MET A 120 3.69 -24.19 -7.29
C MET A 120 2.21 -24.42 -7.62
N HIS A 121 1.72 -23.78 -8.67
CA HIS A 121 0.40 -24.10 -9.18
C HIS A 121 0.39 -25.41 -9.95
N TYR A 122 -0.76 -26.09 -10.00
CA TYR A 122 -0.94 -27.39 -10.69
C TYR A 122 -0.45 -27.39 -12.16
N PHE A 123 -0.48 -26.24 -12.83
CA PHE A 123 -0.01 -26.08 -14.21
C PHE A 123 1.41 -25.54 -14.35
N GLY A 124 2.22 -25.63 -13.30
CA GLY A 124 3.61 -25.17 -13.33
C GLY A 124 3.83 -23.69 -13.01
N ASP A 125 2.77 -22.93 -12.80
CA ASP A 125 2.89 -21.52 -12.39
C ASP A 125 3.33 -21.40 -10.94
N TRP A 126 4.39 -20.63 -10.72
CA TRP A 126 4.84 -20.29 -9.39
C TRP A 126 4.11 -19.04 -8.90
N LYS A 127 3.37 -19.16 -7.81
CA LYS A 127 2.78 -18.02 -7.13
C LYS A 127 3.61 -17.67 -5.90
N ASN A 128 3.99 -16.41 -5.81
CA ASN A 128 4.60 -15.85 -4.63
C ASN A 128 3.60 -14.86 -4.03
N TYR A 129 3.35 -14.97 -2.74
CA TYR A 129 2.61 -13.98 -1.99
C TYR A 129 3.28 -13.69 -0.66
N GLN A 130 3.01 -12.51 -0.17
CA GLN A 130 3.54 -11.98 1.06
C GLN A 130 2.36 -11.69 1.97
N THR A 131 2.42 -12.19 3.20
CA THR A 131 1.36 -12.07 4.18
C THR A 131 1.91 -11.68 5.54
N LEU A 132 1.05 -11.15 6.39
CA LEU A 132 1.25 -11.01 7.82
C LEU A 132 0.41 -12.06 8.51
N GLU A 133 0.99 -12.76 9.45
CA GLU A 133 0.40 -13.84 10.23
C GLU A 133 0.80 -13.69 11.70
N GLY A 134 0.07 -14.33 12.62
CA GLY A 134 0.35 -14.29 14.06
C GLY A 134 -0.43 -13.23 14.82
N MET A 135 -1.59 -12.80 14.30
CA MET A 135 -2.53 -11.95 15.02
C MET A 135 -3.45 -12.82 15.90
N GLU A 136 -2.99 -13.19 17.11
CA GLU A 136 -3.66 -14.16 18.00
C GLU A 136 -4.31 -13.51 19.22
N SER A 137 -4.00 -12.23 19.47
CA SER A 137 -4.51 -11.50 20.65
C SER A 137 -4.75 -10.02 20.35
N PRO A 138 -5.51 -9.28 21.19
CA PRO A 138 -5.72 -7.84 21.01
C PRO A 138 -4.44 -7.00 21.09
N GLU A 139 -3.36 -7.53 21.66
CA GLU A 139 -2.04 -6.91 21.71
C GLU A 139 -1.27 -7.05 20.38
N ASP A 140 -1.70 -7.98 19.54
CA ASP A 140 -1.12 -8.16 18.20
C ASP A 140 -1.77 -7.19 17.22
N PHE A 141 -0.93 -6.42 16.55
CA PHE A 141 -1.42 -5.40 15.65
C PHE A 141 -0.58 -5.26 14.38
N VAL A 142 -1.25 -4.72 13.37
CA VAL A 142 -0.65 -4.27 12.12
C VAL A 142 -1.03 -2.80 11.93
N ILE A 143 -0.06 -1.92 11.64
CA ILE A 143 -0.29 -0.48 11.47
C ILE A 143 0.30 -0.01 10.16
N TRP A 144 -0.45 0.80 9.42
CA TRP A 144 0.04 1.56 8.27
C TRP A 144 -0.08 3.06 8.52
N SER A 145 0.94 3.79 8.14
CA SER A 145 0.94 5.25 8.11
C SER A 145 0.55 5.74 6.73
N LEU A 146 -0.36 6.72 6.68
CA LEU A 146 -0.93 7.24 5.44
C LEU A 146 -0.63 8.73 5.31
N ARG A 147 -0.43 9.17 4.07
CA ARG A 147 -0.43 10.56 3.69
C ARG A 147 -1.60 10.81 2.75
N VAL A 148 -2.68 11.34 3.27
CA VAL A 148 -3.85 11.71 2.47
C VAL A 148 -3.63 13.11 1.89
N THR A 149 -3.74 13.23 0.58
CA THR A 149 -3.60 14.51 -0.12
C THR A 149 -4.93 15.11 -0.53
N GLN A 150 -5.98 14.30 -0.61
CA GLN A 150 -7.30 14.72 -1.01
C GLN A 150 -8.35 14.24 -0.01
N PRO A 151 -9.15 15.15 0.56
CA PRO A 151 -10.31 14.79 1.35
C PRO A 151 -11.35 14.04 0.53
N GLY A 152 -12.13 13.19 1.17
CA GLY A 152 -13.17 12.43 0.49
C GLY A 152 -13.67 11.26 1.33
N SER A 153 -14.60 10.53 0.75
CA SER A 153 -15.08 9.26 1.28
C SER A 153 -14.25 8.11 0.71
N TYR A 154 -13.79 7.19 1.56
CA TYR A 154 -12.95 6.08 1.15
C TYR A 154 -13.46 4.76 1.74
N ARG A 155 -13.50 3.73 0.91
CA ARG A 155 -13.81 2.37 1.35
C ARG A 155 -12.52 1.62 1.66
N LEU A 156 -12.54 0.90 2.78
CA LEU A 156 -11.43 0.07 3.25
C LEU A 156 -11.78 -1.41 3.04
N LEU A 157 -10.91 -2.12 2.32
CA LEU A 157 -11.07 -3.55 2.03
C LEU A 157 -9.84 -4.31 2.50
N LEU A 158 -10.03 -5.33 3.31
CA LEU A 158 -8.98 -6.26 3.68
C LEU A 158 -8.84 -7.35 2.62
N ASN A 159 -7.64 -7.54 2.10
CA ASN A 159 -7.34 -8.69 1.25
C ASN A 159 -6.64 -9.75 2.08
N TYR A 160 -7.35 -10.83 2.36
CA TYR A 160 -6.87 -11.89 3.23
C TYR A 160 -7.37 -13.26 2.80
N SER A 161 -6.77 -14.26 3.41
CA SER A 161 -7.21 -15.63 3.36
C SER A 161 -7.41 -16.18 4.77
N ALA A 162 -8.50 -16.93 5.00
CA ALA A 162 -8.84 -17.53 6.27
C ALA A 162 -9.50 -18.90 6.08
N GLY A 163 -9.13 -19.86 6.92
CA GLY A 163 -9.74 -21.20 6.97
C GLY A 163 -10.91 -21.26 7.94
N ALA A 164 -11.49 -22.46 8.07
CA ALA A 164 -12.64 -22.70 8.94
C ALA A 164 -12.38 -22.37 10.42
N THR A 165 -11.15 -22.56 10.92
CA THR A 165 -10.80 -22.25 12.33
C THR A 165 -10.68 -20.75 12.60
N GLN A 166 -10.50 -19.95 11.56
CA GLN A 166 -10.37 -18.49 11.62
C GLN A 166 -11.69 -17.79 11.33
N ALA A 167 -12.63 -18.51 10.71
CA ALA A 167 -13.95 -17.98 10.38
C ALA A 167 -14.72 -17.54 11.64
N ASP A 168 -15.52 -16.50 11.47
CA ASP A 168 -16.35 -15.89 12.54
C ASP A 168 -15.57 -15.20 13.68
N GLN A 169 -14.24 -15.24 13.69
CA GLN A 169 -13.48 -14.41 14.60
C GLN A 169 -13.74 -12.92 14.32
N GLU A 170 -13.74 -12.13 15.37
CA GLU A 170 -13.97 -10.69 15.26
C GLU A 170 -12.62 -9.95 15.17
N GLY A 171 -12.48 -9.14 14.13
CA GLY A 171 -11.38 -8.20 13.95
C GLY A 171 -11.81 -6.76 14.20
N VAL A 172 -10.85 -5.91 14.56
CA VAL A 172 -11.02 -4.47 14.74
C VAL A 172 -10.10 -3.75 13.78
N LEU A 173 -10.68 -3.03 12.85
CA LEU A 173 -9.96 -2.08 12.02
C LEU A 173 -10.14 -0.68 12.63
N THR A 174 -9.04 -0.06 13.05
CA THR A 174 -9.09 1.30 13.60
C THR A 174 -8.58 2.28 12.55
N PHE A 175 -9.39 3.27 12.18
CA PHE A 175 -8.97 4.37 11.33
C PHE A 175 -9.00 5.68 12.11
N ASN A 176 -7.83 6.29 12.29
CA ASN A 176 -7.66 7.56 12.99
C ASN A 176 -8.39 7.63 14.36
N GLY A 177 -8.32 6.54 15.13
CA GLY A 177 -8.93 6.42 16.47
C GLY A 177 -10.41 5.98 16.49
N THR A 178 -11.01 5.72 15.32
CA THR A 178 -12.37 5.15 15.23
C THR A 178 -12.30 3.66 14.89
N ASP A 179 -12.95 2.84 15.71
CA ASP A 179 -12.96 1.39 15.56
C ASP A 179 -14.13 0.92 14.69
N TYR A 180 -13.83 0.02 13.76
CA TYR A 180 -14.76 -0.68 12.88
C TYR A 180 -14.62 -2.19 13.13
N TYR A 181 -15.66 -2.81 13.64
CA TYR A 181 -15.69 -4.25 13.92
C TYR A 181 -16.15 -5.01 12.69
N PHE A 182 -15.52 -6.12 12.42
CA PHE A 182 -15.89 -7.01 11.32
C PHE A 182 -15.67 -8.47 11.70
N ARG A 183 -16.36 -9.38 11.00
CA ARG A 183 -16.14 -10.83 11.14
C ARG A 183 -15.33 -11.37 9.99
N VAL A 184 -14.39 -12.23 10.34
CA VAL A 184 -13.57 -12.93 9.34
C VAL A 184 -14.44 -13.92 8.57
N LEU A 185 -14.35 -13.89 7.26
CA LEU A 185 -15.06 -14.83 6.38
C LEU A 185 -14.13 -15.99 6.01
N GLU A 186 -14.65 -17.21 6.01
CA GLU A 186 -13.94 -18.35 5.45
C GLU A 186 -13.72 -18.14 3.95
N THR A 187 -12.48 -18.25 3.50
CA THR A 187 -12.11 -18.05 2.08
C THR A 187 -11.74 -19.34 1.36
N GLY A 188 -11.43 -20.38 2.13
CA GLY A 188 -11.03 -21.68 1.65
C GLY A 188 -10.03 -22.35 2.58
N ASP A 189 -9.94 -23.67 2.48
CA ASP A 189 -9.04 -24.50 3.27
C ASP A 189 -7.66 -24.51 2.63
N PHE A 190 -6.62 -24.22 3.42
CA PHE A 190 -5.23 -24.19 2.97
C PHE A 190 -4.48 -25.48 3.24
N THR A 191 -5.02 -26.35 4.04
CA THR A 191 -4.36 -27.58 4.38
C THR A 191 -4.33 -28.51 3.16
N ASP A 192 -3.13 -28.96 2.82
CA ASP A 192 -2.93 -30.02 1.86
C ASP A 192 -2.79 -31.35 2.61
N PRO A 193 -3.87 -32.09 2.79
CA PRO A 193 -3.86 -33.32 3.59
C PRO A 193 -3.19 -34.50 2.88
N GLY A 194 -2.46 -34.28 1.82
CA GLY A 194 -1.68 -35.37 1.27
C GLY A 194 -1.71 -35.59 -0.23
N GLY A 195 -1.20 -34.66 -0.98
CA GLY A 195 -0.82 -34.86 -2.36
C GLY A 195 -1.36 -33.86 -3.36
N PHE A 196 -0.69 -33.75 -4.49
CA PHE A 196 -0.96 -32.75 -5.54
C PHE A 196 -2.42 -32.67 -6.00
N ALA A 197 -3.13 -33.76 -6.02
CA ALA A 197 -4.52 -33.81 -6.47
C ALA A 197 -5.53 -33.29 -5.42
N LYS A 198 -5.09 -33.07 -4.19
CA LYS A 198 -5.95 -32.65 -3.07
C LYS A 198 -5.64 -31.24 -2.56
N ARG A 199 -4.67 -30.55 -3.17
CA ARG A 199 -4.33 -29.17 -2.80
C ARG A 199 -5.43 -28.23 -3.21
N LYS A 200 -6.10 -27.66 -2.23
CA LYS A 200 -6.97 -26.50 -2.46
C LYS A 200 -6.09 -25.25 -2.61
N PRO A 201 -6.32 -24.43 -3.62
CA PRO A 201 -5.58 -23.17 -3.74
C PRO A 201 -5.91 -22.27 -2.55
N ILE A 202 -4.90 -21.55 -2.07
CA ILE A 202 -5.12 -20.47 -1.13
C ILE A 202 -5.90 -19.38 -1.85
N MET A 203 -7.07 -19.04 -1.32
CA MET A 203 -7.96 -18.06 -1.89
C MET A 203 -7.90 -16.78 -1.04
N PHE A 204 -7.57 -15.67 -1.70
CA PHE A 204 -7.64 -14.34 -1.10
C PHE A 204 -8.91 -13.65 -1.60
N ILE A 205 -9.63 -13.03 -0.69
CA ILE A 205 -10.80 -12.21 -1.01
C ILE A 205 -10.54 -10.75 -0.63
N ASP A 206 -11.19 -9.84 -1.33
CA ASP A 206 -11.30 -8.44 -0.92
C ASP A 206 -12.59 -8.28 -0.10
N HIS A 207 -12.44 -8.09 1.21
CA HIS A 207 -13.54 -7.95 2.15
C HIS A 207 -13.74 -6.49 2.55
N PRO A 208 -14.83 -5.83 2.14
CA PRO A 208 -15.15 -4.48 2.58
C PRO A 208 -15.43 -4.45 4.08
N VAL A 209 -14.69 -3.61 4.82
CA VAL A 209 -14.78 -3.52 6.28
C VAL A 209 -15.40 -2.21 6.73
N ALA A 210 -15.01 -1.10 6.10
CA ALA A 210 -15.45 0.22 6.51
C ALA A 210 -15.54 1.20 5.35
N VAL A 211 -16.36 2.24 5.54
CA VAL A 211 -16.30 3.48 4.79
C VAL A 211 -15.91 4.58 5.75
N VAL A 212 -14.86 5.33 5.42
CA VAL A 212 -14.31 6.40 6.26
C VAL A 212 -14.41 7.73 5.55
N GLN A 213 -14.76 8.79 6.29
CA GLN A 213 -14.75 10.15 5.80
C GLN A 213 -13.45 10.83 6.24
N ILE A 214 -12.72 11.39 5.28
CA ILE A 214 -11.49 12.14 5.52
C ILE A 214 -11.73 13.59 5.15
N ASP A 215 -11.82 14.47 6.15
CA ASP A 215 -12.21 15.87 5.93
C ASP A 215 -11.07 16.78 5.50
N LYS A 216 -9.83 16.41 5.79
CA LYS A 216 -8.65 17.25 5.54
C LYS A 216 -7.46 16.43 5.04
N PRO A 217 -6.61 17.02 4.17
CA PRO A 217 -5.30 16.45 3.90
C PRO A 217 -4.47 16.34 5.17
N GLY A 218 -3.69 15.28 5.31
CA GLY A 218 -2.89 15.09 6.52
C GLY A 218 -2.26 13.71 6.64
N HIS A 219 -1.72 13.46 7.82
CA HIS A 219 -1.20 12.16 8.23
C HIS A 219 -2.29 11.41 8.99
N TYR A 220 -2.51 10.17 8.61
CA TYR A 220 -3.50 9.28 9.20
C TYR A 220 -2.85 7.95 9.52
N GLN A 221 -3.51 7.19 10.35
CA GLN A 221 -3.12 5.83 10.69
C GLN A 221 -4.31 4.89 10.50
N VAL A 222 -4.03 3.70 9.98
CA VAL A 222 -4.97 2.58 10.01
C VAL A 222 -4.28 1.40 10.69
N SER A 223 -4.97 0.76 11.61
CA SER A 223 -4.49 -0.44 12.29
C SER A 223 -5.52 -1.56 12.26
N LEU A 224 -5.01 -2.79 12.35
CA LEU A 224 -5.81 -4.00 12.41
C LEU A 224 -5.33 -4.83 13.60
N ARG A 225 -6.27 -5.41 14.36
CA ARG A 225 -6.01 -6.33 15.46
C ARG A 225 -7.18 -7.29 15.68
N PRO A 226 -6.98 -8.43 16.35
CA PRO A 226 -8.07 -9.22 16.87
C PRO A 226 -8.88 -8.46 17.93
N ALA A 227 -10.18 -8.71 18.01
CA ALA A 227 -11.01 -8.19 19.10
C ALA A 227 -10.80 -8.97 20.41
N GLN A 228 -10.47 -10.25 20.30
CA GLN A 228 -10.27 -11.17 21.42
C GLN A 228 -9.09 -12.11 21.12
N ALA A 229 -8.53 -12.72 22.16
CA ALA A 229 -7.52 -13.75 22.00
C ALA A 229 -8.13 -15.02 21.39
N GLY A 230 -7.39 -15.67 20.48
CA GLY A 230 -7.84 -16.85 19.76
C GLY A 230 -6.78 -17.43 18.84
N GLU A 231 -7.21 -18.06 17.77
CA GLU A 231 -6.36 -18.47 16.66
C GLU A 231 -5.88 -17.24 15.88
N ASP A 232 -4.84 -17.38 15.05
CA ASP A 232 -4.41 -16.33 14.13
C ASP A 232 -5.60 -15.80 13.32
N LEU A 233 -5.83 -14.50 13.36
CA LEU A 233 -7.03 -13.87 12.82
C LEU A 233 -7.20 -14.17 11.32
N MET A 234 -6.11 -14.06 10.56
CA MET A 234 -6.11 -14.29 9.12
C MET A 234 -4.70 -14.26 8.53
N MET A 235 -4.55 -14.79 7.35
CA MET A 235 -3.39 -14.59 6.49
C MET A 235 -3.58 -13.29 5.71
N LEU A 236 -3.12 -12.15 6.26
CA LEU A 236 -3.35 -10.82 5.73
C LEU A 236 -2.35 -10.48 4.62
N ARG A 237 -2.85 -10.14 3.43
CA ARG A 237 -2.00 -9.78 2.28
C ARG A 237 -1.81 -8.27 2.13
N HIS A 238 -2.89 -7.51 2.14
CA HIS A 238 -2.87 -6.05 2.10
C HIS A 238 -4.22 -5.47 2.55
N LEU A 239 -4.22 -4.19 2.83
CA LEU A 239 -5.41 -3.37 2.91
C LEU A 239 -5.51 -2.52 1.65
N THR A 240 -6.69 -2.46 1.03
CA THR A 240 -6.98 -1.53 -0.07
C THR A 240 -7.78 -0.35 0.47
N ILE A 241 -7.38 0.85 0.07
CA ILE A 241 -8.15 2.09 0.28
C ILE A 241 -8.55 2.58 -1.11
N GLU A 242 -9.84 2.69 -1.35
CA GLU A 242 -10.36 3.16 -2.63
C GLU A 242 -11.38 4.29 -2.44
N PRO A 243 -11.47 5.25 -3.39
CA PRO A 243 -12.52 6.24 -3.38
C PRO A 243 -13.89 5.59 -3.33
N HIS A 244 -14.80 6.20 -2.58
CA HIS A 244 -16.17 5.75 -2.41
C HIS A 244 -17.13 6.91 -2.71
N ASP A 245 -17.95 6.74 -3.74
CA ASP A 245 -18.95 7.70 -4.20
C ASP A 245 -20.21 7.68 -3.32
#